data_4f940c2bb1127ccb05b576aaa42660bd
#
_entry.id   4f940c2bb1127ccb05b576aaa42660bd
#
_cell.length_a   1.000
_cell.length_b   1.000
_cell.length_c   1.000
_cell.angle_alpha   90.00
_cell.angle_beta   90.00
_cell.angle_gamma   90.00
#
_symmetry.space_group_name_H-M   'P 1'
#
loop_
_entity.id
_entity.type
_entity.pdbx_description
1 polymer ?
#
loop_
_entity_poly.entity_id
_entity_poly.type
_entity_poly.pdbx_seq_one_letter_code
_entity_poly.pdbx_strand_id
1 'polypeptide(L)'
;MTADEKGLNVSSADGSTTLHLGALVQFDSREFFGDGGGVLNNSFLLRRARLISDGTIGKYTSYLFVPEFGNGSGGTATTVAILDAAVTVAPTTAVQFKFGKFKSPLGLEELQGDPNTNFVERTFVSSLLPNRDVGAVVTGSLFGGALSYTAGLLNGIADSTTASGNSDFDNDRDVDARLWAQPFVADKDSPLWGIGFGVGGSAGREKGTSAVTAGYKTDGQQTFFKYGSSVYADGEVWRITPQASYYYGPLGALAEYVVSAVNVRPSAPTATTALPKTQLENKAWEITGSYVLTGEDASYSGVAPREPFNWANGTWGALQLVGRLEDVRIDPKAFPTFAAFATNANEARAWGAGFNWYLSRAVRLSQDFLQTRFSTNGRLPTTQILLHNETALITRVQLSF
;
A
#
# COMPACT_ATOMS: atom_id res chain seq x y z
N MET A 1 32.54 7.03 -4.42
CA MET A 1 31.78 5.78 -4.70
C MET A 1 31.89 4.91 -3.47
N THR A 2 30.75 4.48 -2.90
CA THR A 2 30.67 3.57 -1.74
C THR A 2 29.69 2.45 -2.07
N ALA A 3 29.95 1.25 -1.55
CA ALA A 3 29.03 0.12 -1.62
C ALA A 3 28.93 -0.48 -0.21
N ASP A 4 27.75 -0.48 0.35
CA ASP A 4 27.47 -0.97 1.70
C ASP A 4 26.06 -1.56 1.82
N GLU A 5 25.55 -1.79 3.03
CA GLU A 5 24.19 -2.30 3.27
C GLU A 5 23.05 -1.35 2.79
N LYS A 6 23.39 -0.17 2.29
CA LYS A 6 22.45 0.78 1.69
C LYS A 6 22.55 0.82 0.17
N GLY A 7 23.32 -0.09 -0.44
CA GLY A 7 23.50 -0.17 -1.88
C GLY A 7 24.74 0.54 -2.39
N LEU A 8 24.73 0.81 -3.69
CA LEU A 8 25.81 1.48 -4.40
C LEU A 8 25.54 2.97 -4.51
N ASN A 9 26.42 3.78 -3.95
CA ASN A 9 26.33 5.23 -3.99
C ASN A 9 27.49 5.83 -4.78
N VAL A 10 27.17 6.66 -5.76
CA VAL A 10 28.11 7.41 -6.58
C VAL A 10 27.77 8.89 -6.49
N SER A 11 28.77 9.73 -6.26
CA SER A 11 28.58 11.19 -6.20
C SER A 11 29.61 11.89 -7.08
N SER A 12 29.21 13.00 -7.70
CA SER A 12 30.13 13.93 -8.37
C SER A 12 31.09 14.54 -7.32
N ALA A 13 32.21 15.12 -7.78
CA ALA A 13 33.22 15.68 -6.92
C ALA A 13 32.67 16.83 -6.04
N ASP A 14 31.71 17.60 -6.55
CA ASP A 14 31.04 18.70 -5.86
C ASP A 14 29.82 18.25 -5.04
N GLY A 15 29.46 16.95 -5.08
CA GLY A 15 28.31 16.39 -4.38
C GLY A 15 26.94 16.79 -4.97
N SER A 16 26.88 17.57 -6.04
CA SER A 16 25.62 18.08 -6.59
C SER A 16 24.83 17.01 -7.35
N THR A 17 25.52 16.02 -7.89
CA THR A 17 24.89 14.90 -8.62
C THR A 17 25.18 13.61 -7.88
N THR A 18 24.13 12.88 -7.56
CA THR A 18 24.22 11.58 -6.88
C THR A 18 23.45 10.52 -7.64
N LEU A 19 23.96 9.31 -7.62
CA LEU A 19 23.27 8.11 -8.06
C LEU A 19 23.32 7.10 -6.94
N HIS A 20 22.15 6.65 -6.50
CA HIS A 20 21.99 5.49 -5.66
C HIS A 20 21.40 4.34 -6.48
N LEU A 21 21.96 3.15 -6.32
CA LEU A 21 21.42 1.90 -6.85
C LEU A 21 21.19 0.94 -5.69
N GLY A 22 19.93 0.59 -5.52
CA GLY A 22 19.47 -0.34 -4.52
C GLY A 22 18.64 -1.48 -5.14
N ALA A 23 18.21 -2.41 -4.30
CA ALA A 23 17.35 -3.51 -4.71
C ALA A 23 16.37 -3.88 -3.60
N LEU A 24 15.24 -4.47 -3.99
CA LEU A 24 14.29 -5.12 -3.10
C LEU A 24 13.97 -6.51 -3.66
N VAL A 25 14.28 -7.54 -2.87
CA VAL A 25 13.89 -8.92 -3.17
C VAL A 25 13.08 -9.46 -2.00
N GLN A 26 11.88 -9.97 -2.27
CA GLN A 26 11.01 -10.58 -1.28
C GLN A 26 10.56 -11.95 -1.76
N PHE A 27 10.88 -12.97 -0.97
CA PHE A 27 10.49 -14.35 -1.16
C PHE A 27 9.53 -14.75 -0.05
N ASP A 28 8.35 -15.26 -0.41
CA ASP A 28 7.30 -15.66 0.51
C ASP A 28 7.06 -17.17 0.46
N SER A 29 6.81 -17.77 1.64
CA SER A 29 6.08 -19.01 1.82
C SER A 29 4.69 -18.68 2.35
N ARG A 30 3.66 -19.23 1.75
CA ARG A 30 2.26 -19.08 2.16
C ARG A 30 1.66 -20.43 2.43
N GLU A 31 1.24 -20.64 3.68
CA GLU A 31 0.63 -21.85 4.18
C GLU A 31 -0.79 -21.53 4.65
N PHE A 32 -1.78 -22.23 4.09
CA PHE A 32 -3.18 -22.08 4.48
C PHE A 32 -3.63 -23.27 5.31
N PHE A 33 -4.41 -23.00 6.36
CA PHE A 33 -4.92 -24.01 7.29
C PHE A 33 -6.45 -24.03 7.24
N GLY A 34 -7.02 -25.22 7.42
CA GLY A 34 -8.45 -25.46 7.31
C GLY A 34 -8.84 -26.08 5.98
N ASP A 35 -10.09 -26.53 5.90
CA ASP A 35 -10.59 -27.22 4.74
C ASP A 35 -11.11 -26.26 3.67
N GLY A 36 -10.25 -25.41 3.19
CA GLY A 36 -10.59 -24.53 2.08
C GLY A 36 -11.18 -25.24 0.86
N GLY A 37 -11.61 -26.50 0.99
CA GLY A 37 -12.18 -27.30 -0.08
C GLY A 37 -11.27 -27.44 -1.30
N GLY A 38 -9.95 -27.31 -1.11
CA GLY A 38 -8.97 -27.32 -2.20
C GLY A 38 -8.91 -26.01 -2.99
N VAL A 39 -9.52 -24.92 -2.49
CA VAL A 39 -9.52 -23.60 -3.13
C VAL A 39 -8.24 -22.82 -2.80
N LEU A 40 -7.65 -23.08 -1.62
CA LEU A 40 -6.43 -22.43 -1.16
C LEU A 40 -5.22 -23.31 -1.47
N ASN A 41 -4.18 -22.73 -2.08
CA ASN A 41 -2.96 -23.43 -2.44
C ASN A 41 -1.77 -22.88 -1.66
N ASN A 42 -1.09 -23.77 -0.93
CA ASN A 42 0.21 -23.46 -0.36
C ASN A 42 1.22 -23.20 -1.48
N SER A 43 2.04 -22.18 -1.31
CA SER A 43 2.95 -21.78 -2.38
C SER A 43 4.19 -21.05 -1.88
N PHE A 44 5.27 -21.24 -2.63
CA PHE A 44 6.40 -20.32 -2.62
C PHE A 44 6.26 -19.33 -3.76
N LEU A 45 6.59 -18.06 -3.51
CA LEU A 45 6.55 -17.07 -4.57
C LEU A 45 7.65 -15.99 -4.41
N LEU A 46 8.14 -15.51 -5.54
CA LEU A 46 8.94 -14.31 -5.62
C LEU A 46 7.99 -13.12 -5.65
N ARG A 47 7.72 -12.55 -4.48
CA ARG A 47 6.70 -11.51 -4.30
C ARG A 47 7.09 -10.21 -4.97
N ARG A 48 8.35 -9.80 -4.79
CA ARG A 48 8.93 -8.59 -5.40
C ARG A 48 10.39 -8.85 -5.77
N ALA A 49 10.77 -8.32 -6.92
CA ALA A 49 12.16 -8.28 -7.38
C ALA A 49 12.36 -6.95 -8.12
N ARG A 50 12.93 -5.96 -7.43
CA ARG A 50 13.06 -4.59 -7.92
C ARG A 50 14.50 -4.14 -7.96
N LEU A 51 14.82 -3.37 -8.98
CA LEU A 51 15.94 -2.45 -8.92
C LEU A 51 15.40 -1.07 -8.51
N ILE A 52 16.18 -0.35 -7.74
CA ILE A 52 15.85 1.00 -7.29
C ILE A 52 16.98 1.91 -7.76
N SER A 53 16.68 2.89 -8.58
CA SER A 53 17.61 3.93 -8.96
C SER A 53 17.03 5.27 -8.57
N ASP A 54 17.70 5.95 -7.68
CA ASP A 54 17.34 7.30 -7.26
C ASP A 54 18.57 8.18 -7.08
N GLY A 55 18.36 9.47 -6.98
CA GLY A 55 19.47 10.40 -6.81
C GLY A 55 19.10 11.84 -7.10
N THR A 56 20.13 12.68 -7.18
CA THR A 56 20.00 14.10 -7.47
C THR A 56 20.77 14.48 -8.75
N ILE A 57 20.26 15.46 -9.47
CA ILE A 57 20.90 16.06 -10.64
C ILE A 57 20.94 17.56 -10.41
N GLY A 58 22.10 18.08 -10.04
CA GLY A 58 22.25 19.45 -9.60
C GLY A 58 21.56 19.72 -8.25
N LYS A 59 21.33 20.99 -7.96
CA LYS A 59 20.90 21.44 -6.61
C LYS A 59 19.44 21.16 -6.28
N TYR A 60 18.57 21.15 -7.27
CA TYR A 60 17.11 21.22 -7.05
C TYR A 60 16.34 20.04 -7.63
N THR A 61 16.98 19.15 -8.36
CA THR A 61 16.30 18.07 -9.07
C THR A 61 16.68 16.74 -8.48
N SER A 62 15.68 15.90 -8.20
CA SER A 62 15.87 14.49 -7.86
C SER A 62 15.01 13.61 -8.75
N TYR A 63 15.38 12.35 -8.87
CA TYR A 63 14.64 11.36 -9.64
C TYR A 63 14.49 10.06 -8.85
N LEU A 64 13.48 9.29 -9.23
CA LEU A 64 13.23 7.93 -8.76
C LEU A 64 12.80 7.08 -9.95
N PHE A 65 13.43 5.92 -10.13
CA PHE A 65 13.08 4.95 -11.15
C PHE A 65 13.10 3.54 -10.57
N VAL A 66 11.96 2.82 -10.61
CA VAL A 66 11.78 1.50 -9.99
C VAL A 66 11.09 0.54 -10.97
N PRO A 67 11.84 -0.28 -11.71
CA PRO A 67 11.29 -1.43 -12.42
C PRO A 67 11.02 -2.60 -11.47
N GLU A 68 9.92 -3.32 -11.69
CA GLU A 68 9.50 -4.53 -10.98
C GLU A 68 9.61 -5.72 -11.93
N PHE A 69 10.34 -6.75 -11.53
CA PHE A 69 10.52 -8.00 -12.25
C PHE A 69 9.79 -9.17 -11.59
N GLY A 70 9.29 -8.99 -10.36
CA GLY A 70 8.52 -10.00 -9.62
C GLY A 70 7.06 -10.01 -10.04
N ASN A 71 6.47 -11.20 -10.18
CA ASN A 71 5.08 -11.40 -10.57
C ASN A 71 4.13 -11.55 -9.37
N GLY A 72 4.28 -10.73 -8.40
CA GLY A 72 3.62 -10.64 -7.08
C GLY A 72 2.29 -11.32 -6.79
N SER A 73 1.60 -11.90 -7.74
CA SER A 73 0.27 -12.52 -7.57
C SER A 73 0.04 -13.77 -8.44
N GLY A 74 1.11 -14.48 -8.81
CA GLY A 74 0.94 -15.81 -9.44
C GLY A 74 0.52 -15.79 -10.92
N GLY A 75 0.74 -14.69 -11.62
CA GLY A 75 0.51 -14.63 -13.07
C GLY A 75 1.67 -15.22 -13.88
N THR A 76 1.36 -15.79 -15.04
CA THR A 76 2.34 -16.37 -15.97
C THR A 76 3.08 -15.35 -16.85
N ALA A 77 2.81 -14.05 -16.68
CA ALA A 77 3.38 -13.01 -17.52
C ALA A 77 4.68 -12.48 -16.92
N THR A 78 5.77 -12.66 -17.64
CA THR A 78 7.11 -12.09 -17.36
C THR A 78 7.24 -10.67 -17.88
N THR A 79 6.27 -9.80 -17.65
CA THR A 79 6.35 -8.41 -18.08
C THR A 79 6.99 -7.55 -16.99
N VAL A 80 8.06 -6.86 -17.34
CA VAL A 80 8.63 -5.84 -16.47
C VAL A 80 7.65 -4.68 -16.35
N ALA A 81 7.28 -4.32 -15.12
CA ALA A 81 6.43 -3.17 -14.87
C ALA A 81 7.27 -1.99 -14.33
N ILE A 82 7.07 -0.81 -14.87
CA ILE A 82 7.61 0.41 -14.25
C ILE A 82 6.68 0.81 -13.11
N LEU A 83 7.12 0.65 -11.87
CA LEU A 83 6.34 1.06 -10.70
C LEU A 83 6.44 2.56 -10.47
N ASP A 84 7.65 3.06 -10.30
CA ASP A 84 7.89 4.48 -10.11
C ASP A 84 8.82 4.98 -11.22
N ALA A 85 8.47 6.12 -11.80
CA ALA A 85 9.30 6.88 -12.74
C ALA A 85 8.95 8.36 -12.55
N ALA A 86 9.67 9.04 -11.67
CA ALA A 86 9.32 10.38 -11.24
C ALA A 86 10.53 11.30 -11.17
N VAL A 87 10.27 12.57 -11.45
CA VAL A 87 11.23 13.67 -11.26
C VAL A 87 10.62 14.66 -10.28
N THR A 88 11.42 15.10 -9.31
CA THR A 88 11.03 16.13 -8.35
C THR A 88 11.93 17.35 -8.51
N VAL A 89 11.33 18.51 -8.66
CA VAL A 89 12.03 19.80 -8.62
C VAL A 89 11.70 20.48 -7.30
N ALA A 90 12.69 20.67 -6.44
CA ALA A 90 12.56 21.16 -5.07
C ALA A 90 13.29 22.51 -4.87
N PRO A 91 12.68 23.64 -5.24
CA PRO A 91 13.27 24.95 -4.98
C PRO A 91 13.51 25.19 -3.48
N THR A 92 12.57 24.74 -2.66
CA THR A 92 12.65 24.78 -1.19
C THR A 92 12.05 23.52 -0.58
N THR A 93 12.24 23.29 0.71
CA THR A 93 11.55 22.22 1.45
C THR A 93 10.05 22.48 1.57
N ALA A 94 9.64 23.74 1.52
CA ALA A 94 8.24 24.15 1.62
C ALA A 94 7.47 23.95 0.30
N VAL A 95 8.17 23.99 -0.85
CA VAL A 95 7.53 23.84 -2.18
C VAL A 95 8.40 22.97 -3.06
N GLN A 96 7.84 21.86 -3.50
CA GLN A 96 8.44 20.90 -4.39
C GLN A 96 7.41 20.45 -5.42
N PHE A 97 7.81 20.27 -6.66
CA PHE A 97 6.97 19.82 -7.76
C PHE A 97 7.41 18.42 -8.17
N LYS A 98 6.51 17.45 -8.13
CA LYS A 98 6.79 16.06 -8.54
C LYS A 98 5.94 15.70 -9.74
N PHE A 99 6.58 15.10 -10.75
CA PHE A 99 5.98 14.73 -12.01
C PHE A 99 6.31 13.28 -12.35
N GLY A 100 5.39 12.56 -12.98
CA GLY A 100 5.60 11.21 -13.47
C GLY A 100 4.68 10.19 -12.82
N LYS A 101 5.15 8.95 -12.71
CA LYS A 101 4.43 7.84 -12.07
C LYS A 101 4.98 7.61 -10.66
N PHE A 102 4.08 7.65 -9.68
CA PHE A 102 4.42 7.50 -8.26
C PHE A 102 3.19 7.05 -7.46
N LYS A 103 3.38 6.70 -6.19
CA LYS A 103 2.28 6.35 -5.28
C LYS A 103 1.31 7.52 -5.13
N SER A 104 0.00 7.27 -5.28
CA SER A 104 -1.04 8.25 -4.97
C SER A 104 -0.91 8.71 -3.51
N PRO A 105 -0.97 10.03 -3.24
CA PRO A 105 -0.62 10.57 -1.93
C PRO A 105 -1.79 10.48 -0.93
N LEU A 106 -2.42 9.31 -0.80
CA LEU A 106 -3.65 9.15 -0.02
C LEU A 106 -3.42 8.41 1.30
N GLY A 107 -3.19 7.09 1.26
CA GLY A 107 -3.13 6.24 2.43
C GLY A 107 -1.78 6.29 3.15
N LEU A 108 -1.80 6.20 4.47
CA LEU A 108 -0.58 6.19 5.28
C LEU A 108 0.19 4.87 5.08
N GLU A 109 -0.46 3.71 5.27
CA GLU A 109 0.18 2.42 5.04
C GLU A 109 0.56 2.24 3.55
N GLU A 110 -0.27 2.74 2.61
CA GLU A 110 0.06 2.67 1.19
C GLU A 110 1.32 3.46 0.84
N LEU A 111 1.53 4.62 1.46
CA LEU A 111 2.73 5.45 1.25
C LEU A 111 3.98 4.86 1.92
N GLN A 112 3.83 4.01 2.93
CA GLN A 112 4.95 3.32 3.56
C GLN A 112 5.73 2.50 2.52
N GLY A 113 7.05 2.52 2.61
CA GLY A 113 7.90 1.72 1.71
C GLY A 113 7.63 0.23 1.88
N ASP A 114 7.57 -0.53 0.78
CA ASP A 114 7.31 -1.97 0.83
C ASP A 114 8.27 -2.77 1.74
N PRO A 115 9.57 -2.38 1.89
CA PRO A 115 10.44 -3.05 2.85
C PRO A 115 10.15 -2.73 4.32
N ASN A 116 9.31 -1.73 4.61
CA ASN A 116 9.13 -1.17 5.95
C ASN A 116 7.76 -1.47 6.58
N THR A 117 6.86 -2.13 5.85
CA THR A 117 5.55 -2.52 6.39
C THR A 117 5.69 -3.45 7.59
N ASN A 118 4.82 -3.30 8.59
CA ASN A 118 4.83 -4.13 9.80
C ASN A 118 4.46 -5.59 9.47
N PHE A 119 3.46 -5.79 8.62
CA PHE A 119 3.04 -7.09 8.12
C PHE A 119 3.57 -7.34 6.70
N VAL A 120 3.60 -8.61 6.31
CA VAL A 120 4.05 -9.06 4.98
C VAL A 120 3.22 -8.44 3.86
N GLU A 121 1.91 -8.31 4.06
CA GLU A 121 1.00 -7.62 3.13
C GLU A 121 0.30 -6.43 3.81
N ARG A 122 -0.17 -5.50 2.98
CA ARG A 122 -0.94 -4.34 3.44
C ARG A 122 -2.38 -4.71 3.74
N THR A 123 -3.02 -3.87 4.53
CA THR A 123 -4.40 -4.01 5.02
C THR A 123 -5.47 -3.82 3.93
N PHE A 124 -6.71 -4.10 4.29
CA PHE A 124 -7.88 -3.82 3.45
C PHE A 124 -8.04 -2.32 3.12
N VAL A 125 -7.52 -1.42 3.96
CA VAL A 125 -7.52 0.02 3.67
C VAL A 125 -6.78 0.30 2.35
N SER A 126 -5.61 -0.29 2.16
CA SER A 126 -4.83 -0.16 0.91
C SER A 126 -5.57 -0.72 -0.31
N SER A 127 -6.46 -1.70 -0.11
CA SER A 127 -7.30 -2.24 -1.20
C SER A 127 -8.38 -1.27 -1.70
N LEU A 128 -8.77 -0.28 -0.89
CA LEU A 128 -9.74 0.76 -1.26
C LEU A 128 -9.09 2.07 -1.72
N LEU A 129 -7.80 2.05 -1.96
CA LEU A 129 -7.02 3.20 -2.43
C LEU A 129 -6.30 2.87 -3.75
N PRO A 130 -6.10 3.86 -4.63
CA PRO A 130 -5.22 3.72 -5.77
C PRO A 130 -3.78 3.54 -5.28
N ASN A 131 -3.01 2.68 -5.96
CA ASN A 131 -1.64 2.42 -5.56
C ASN A 131 -0.67 3.41 -6.22
N ARG A 132 -0.41 3.29 -7.53
CA ARG A 132 0.47 4.19 -8.26
C ARG A 132 -0.21 4.74 -9.49
N ASP A 133 -0.15 6.05 -9.63
CA ASP A 133 -0.77 6.75 -10.75
C ASP A 133 0.23 7.71 -11.43
N VAL A 134 -0.16 8.24 -12.57
CA VAL A 134 0.63 9.19 -13.37
C VAL A 134 0.03 10.58 -13.21
N GLY A 135 0.88 11.55 -12.87
CA GLY A 135 0.41 12.92 -12.71
C GLY A 135 1.47 13.91 -12.28
N ALA A 136 0.98 15.00 -11.73
CA ALA A 136 1.79 16.11 -11.23
C ALA A 136 1.23 16.59 -9.89
N VAL A 137 2.10 16.70 -8.88
CA VAL A 137 1.73 17.20 -7.55
C VAL A 137 2.70 18.26 -7.08
N VAL A 138 2.19 19.18 -6.27
CA VAL A 138 2.98 20.03 -5.39
C VAL A 138 2.98 19.42 -3.99
N THR A 139 4.13 19.36 -3.37
CA THR A 139 4.30 18.84 -2.01
C THR A 139 5.24 19.75 -1.22
N GLY A 140 5.16 19.72 0.08
CA GLY A 140 6.04 20.49 0.91
C GLY A 140 5.92 20.17 2.39
N SER A 141 6.89 20.68 3.14
CA SER A 141 6.97 20.58 4.59
C SER A 141 7.11 21.97 5.18
N LEU A 142 6.26 22.30 6.13
CA LEU A 142 6.14 23.60 6.78
C LEU A 142 6.41 23.47 8.27
N PHE A 143 6.73 24.59 8.91
CA PHE A 143 6.93 24.70 10.36
C PHE A 143 7.94 23.66 10.91
N GLY A 144 9.08 23.50 10.19
CA GLY A 144 10.12 22.57 10.62
C GLY A 144 9.72 21.08 10.57
N GLY A 145 8.76 20.71 9.73
CA GLY A 145 8.28 19.35 9.62
C GLY A 145 6.96 19.07 10.35
N ALA A 146 6.45 20.06 11.10
CA ALA A 146 5.21 19.88 11.86
C ALA A 146 3.96 19.73 10.97
N LEU A 147 4.01 20.22 9.73
CA LEU A 147 2.93 20.07 8.75
C LEU A 147 3.52 19.73 7.39
N SER A 148 3.04 18.64 6.78
CA SER A 148 3.34 18.28 5.40
C SER A 148 2.07 18.29 4.57
N TYR A 149 2.18 18.66 3.31
CA TYR A 149 1.07 18.68 2.38
C TYR A 149 1.47 18.13 1.01
N THR A 150 0.52 17.57 0.33
CA THR A 150 0.61 17.20 -1.10
C THR A 150 -0.73 17.49 -1.74
N ALA A 151 -0.72 18.07 -2.93
CA ALA A 151 -1.92 18.26 -3.74
C ALA A 151 -1.55 18.27 -5.23
N GLY A 152 -2.43 17.73 -6.08
CA GLY A 152 -2.18 17.74 -7.51
C GLY A 152 -3.23 17.04 -8.34
N LEU A 153 -2.87 16.80 -9.59
CA LEU A 153 -3.70 16.17 -10.61
C LEU A 153 -3.06 14.85 -11.04
N LEU A 154 -3.82 13.77 -10.95
CA LEU A 154 -3.43 12.45 -11.41
C LEU A 154 -4.45 11.97 -12.48
N ASN A 155 -4.09 10.95 -13.24
CA ASN A 155 -4.99 10.44 -14.28
C ASN A 155 -6.29 9.87 -13.71
N GLY A 156 -6.28 9.36 -12.48
CA GLY A 156 -7.39 8.64 -11.88
C GLY A 156 -7.36 7.15 -12.21
N ILE A 157 -7.24 6.33 -11.19
CA ILE A 157 -7.26 4.88 -11.34
C ILE A 157 -8.17 4.24 -10.30
N ALA A 158 -8.66 3.05 -10.63
CA ALA A 158 -9.50 2.28 -9.72
C ALA A 158 -8.75 1.85 -8.45
N ASP A 159 -9.51 1.60 -7.39
CA ASP A 159 -9.03 1.03 -6.14
C ASP A 159 -8.18 -0.22 -6.35
N SER A 160 -7.17 -0.43 -5.51
CA SER A 160 -6.27 -1.60 -5.55
C SER A 160 -5.48 -1.77 -6.86
N THR A 161 -5.45 -0.77 -7.72
CA THR A 161 -4.76 -0.85 -9.01
C THR A 161 -3.51 0.02 -9.06
N THR A 162 -2.65 -0.29 -10.04
CA THR A 162 -1.48 0.50 -10.40
C THR A 162 -1.61 0.85 -11.88
N ALA A 163 -1.43 2.11 -12.22
CA ALA A 163 -1.46 2.54 -13.61
C ALA A 163 -0.52 1.67 -14.46
N SER A 164 -1.05 1.02 -15.48
CA SER A 164 -0.31 0.09 -16.33
C SER A 164 0.53 0.81 -17.39
N GLY A 165 0.25 2.08 -17.60
CA GLY A 165 0.89 2.87 -18.65
C GLY A 165 0.70 4.34 -18.44
N ASN A 166 0.70 5.05 -19.52
CA ASN A 166 0.64 6.48 -19.69
C ASN A 166 -0.67 6.93 -20.38
N SER A 167 -1.69 6.06 -20.35
CA SER A 167 -2.96 6.35 -20.98
C SER A 167 -4.00 6.67 -19.93
N ASP A 168 -4.51 7.87 -19.99
CA ASP A 168 -5.81 8.23 -19.47
C ASP A 168 -6.84 7.82 -20.54
N PHE A 169 -7.86 7.08 -20.12
CA PHE A 169 -8.83 6.50 -21.06
C PHE A 169 -10.09 7.37 -21.25
N ASP A 170 -10.30 8.40 -20.45
CA ASP A 170 -11.54 9.17 -20.46
C ASP A 170 -11.38 10.70 -20.49
N ASN A 171 -10.17 11.23 -20.44
CA ASN A 171 -9.80 12.65 -20.39
C ASN A 171 -10.23 13.38 -19.10
N ASP A 172 -10.72 12.68 -18.08
CA ASP A 172 -10.95 13.25 -16.77
C ASP A 172 -9.76 12.94 -15.85
N ARG A 173 -9.54 13.73 -14.83
CA ARG A 173 -8.43 13.58 -13.89
C ARG A 173 -8.93 13.66 -12.47
N ASP A 174 -8.26 12.93 -11.59
CA ASP A 174 -8.48 13.03 -10.16
C ASP A 174 -7.68 14.21 -9.59
N VAL A 175 -8.31 14.94 -8.68
CA VAL A 175 -7.61 15.84 -7.76
C VAL A 175 -7.29 15.05 -6.51
N ASP A 176 -6.01 14.84 -6.24
CA ASP A 176 -5.54 14.19 -5.02
C ASP A 176 -4.99 15.24 -4.07
N ALA A 177 -5.28 15.09 -2.77
CA ALA A 177 -4.71 15.93 -1.73
C ALA A 177 -4.46 15.14 -0.44
N ARG A 178 -3.42 15.54 0.30
CA ARG A 178 -3.11 15.00 1.63
C ARG A 178 -2.54 16.10 2.52
N LEU A 179 -2.99 16.12 3.78
CA LEU A 179 -2.38 16.89 4.86
C LEU A 179 -1.93 15.92 5.94
N TRP A 180 -0.74 16.17 6.50
CA TRP A 180 -0.18 15.36 7.57
C TRP A 180 0.48 16.28 8.61
N ALA A 181 0.06 16.16 9.86
CA ALA A 181 0.57 16.96 10.97
C ALA A 181 1.32 16.11 11.99
N GLN A 182 2.48 16.59 12.42
CA GLN A 182 3.28 16.07 13.52
C GLN A 182 3.61 17.23 14.47
N PRO A 183 2.64 17.69 15.27
CA PRO A 183 2.75 18.96 15.99
C PRO A 183 3.89 19.01 17.01
N PHE A 184 4.34 17.87 17.50
CA PHE A 184 5.38 17.74 18.53
C PHE A 184 6.75 17.35 17.97
N VAL A 185 6.93 17.34 16.63
CA VAL A 185 8.17 16.88 15.96
C VAL A 185 9.44 17.63 16.40
N ALA A 186 9.31 18.84 16.94
CA ALA A 186 10.42 19.64 17.45
C ALA A 186 10.88 19.25 18.87
N ASP A 187 10.02 18.62 19.67
CA ASP A 187 10.29 18.24 21.06
C ASP A 187 10.50 16.72 21.19
N LYS A 188 11.73 16.29 20.93
CA LYS A 188 12.09 14.87 20.92
C LYS A 188 12.06 14.21 22.30
N ASP A 189 12.11 14.98 23.37
CA ASP A 189 12.06 14.47 24.74
C ASP A 189 10.61 14.23 25.21
N SER A 190 9.65 14.81 24.51
CA SER A 190 8.24 14.61 24.79
C SER A 190 7.77 13.22 24.34
N PRO A 191 7.02 12.47 25.17
CA PRO A 191 6.36 11.24 24.71
C PRO A 191 5.36 11.46 23.59
N LEU A 192 4.93 12.71 23.34
CA LEU A 192 4.05 13.09 22.25
C LEU A 192 4.81 13.31 20.92
N TRP A 193 6.15 13.32 20.93
CA TRP A 193 6.99 13.59 19.77
C TRP A 193 6.58 12.77 18.53
N GLY A 194 6.29 11.49 18.72
CA GLY A 194 5.99 10.56 17.63
C GLY A 194 4.53 10.55 17.16
N ILE A 195 3.66 11.43 17.70
CA ILE A 195 2.27 11.54 17.25
C ILE A 195 2.22 12.21 15.88
N GLY A 196 1.56 11.53 14.94
CA GLY A 196 1.18 12.08 13.65
C GLY A 196 -0.28 11.79 13.34
N PHE A 197 -0.95 12.71 12.65
CA PHE A 197 -2.30 12.53 12.14
C PHE A 197 -2.54 13.34 10.88
N GLY A 198 -3.46 12.88 10.07
CA GLY A 198 -3.73 13.54 8.80
C GLY A 198 -4.97 13.04 8.10
N VAL A 199 -5.15 13.53 6.90
CA VAL A 199 -6.21 13.10 6.00
C VAL A 199 -5.70 13.16 4.55
N GLY A 200 -5.97 12.08 3.81
CA GLY A 200 -5.84 12.03 2.35
C GLY A 200 -7.21 11.99 1.69
N GLY A 201 -7.29 12.41 0.45
CA GLY A 201 -8.53 12.31 -0.32
C GLY A 201 -8.30 12.54 -1.80
N SER A 202 -9.17 11.96 -2.62
CA SER A 202 -9.23 12.19 -4.07
C SER A 202 -10.66 12.46 -4.52
N ALA A 203 -10.80 13.18 -5.62
CA ALA A 203 -12.09 13.40 -6.28
C ALA A 203 -11.88 13.54 -7.79
N GLY A 204 -12.70 12.81 -8.55
CA GLY A 204 -12.67 12.82 -10.00
C GLY A 204 -13.96 12.30 -10.62
N ARG A 205 -13.89 11.94 -11.89
CA ARG A 205 -15.02 11.42 -12.66
C ARG A 205 -14.57 10.36 -13.65
N GLU A 206 -15.43 9.38 -13.85
CA GLU A 206 -15.26 8.31 -14.84
C GLU A 206 -16.34 8.42 -15.92
N LYS A 207 -16.01 8.07 -17.15
CA LYS A 207 -16.94 8.18 -18.30
C LYS A 207 -17.47 6.84 -18.83
N GLY A 208 -17.33 5.77 -18.06
CA GLY A 208 -17.83 4.46 -18.46
C GLY A 208 -17.02 3.79 -19.57
N THR A 209 -15.80 4.24 -19.80
CA THR A 209 -14.88 3.66 -20.80
C THR A 209 -14.16 2.41 -20.32
N SER A 210 -14.02 2.28 -19.00
CA SER A 210 -13.30 1.18 -18.38
C SER A 210 -14.19 0.37 -17.44
N ALA A 211 -14.10 -0.96 -17.55
CA ALA A 211 -14.73 -1.86 -16.57
C ALA A 211 -14.05 -1.72 -15.20
N VAL A 212 -14.84 -1.78 -14.14
CA VAL A 212 -14.30 -1.83 -12.78
C VAL A 212 -13.65 -3.18 -12.56
N THR A 213 -12.35 -3.25 -12.73
CA THR A 213 -11.57 -4.51 -12.59
C THR A 213 -11.08 -4.74 -11.17
N ALA A 214 -11.30 -3.80 -10.26
CA ALA A 214 -10.89 -3.92 -8.87
C ALA A 214 -11.41 -5.20 -8.24
N GLY A 215 -10.50 -5.94 -7.63
CA GLY A 215 -10.81 -7.09 -6.81
C GLY A 215 -10.14 -6.92 -5.46
N TYR A 216 -10.90 -7.10 -4.39
CA TYR A 216 -10.38 -6.96 -3.05
C TYR A 216 -9.91 -8.32 -2.54
N LYS A 217 -8.72 -8.30 -1.92
CA LYS A 217 -8.01 -9.51 -1.52
C LYS A 217 -7.74 -9.48 -0.02
N THR A 218 -7.64 -10.68 0.55
CA THR A 218 -7.11 -10.89 1.89
C THR A 218 -5.59 -10.68 1.93
N ASP A 219 -5.01 -10.68 3.12
CA ASP A 219 -3.55 -10.71 3.31
C ASP A 219 -2.91 -11.95 2.67
N GLY A 220 -3.63 -13.09 2.66
CA GLY A 220 -3.24 -14.28 1.92
C GLY A 220 -3.28 -14.12 0.40
N GLN A 221 -3.68 -12.93 -0.10
CA GLN A 221 -3.87 -12.61 -1.52
C GLN A 221 -4.98 -13.40 -2.20
N GLN A 222 -5.96 -13.88 -1.43
CA GLN A 222 -7.17 -14.51 -1.95
C GLN A 222 -8.24 -13.45 -2.24
N THR A 223 -8.82 -13.49 -3.44
CA THR A 223 -9.87 -12.54 -3.81
C THR A 223 -11.19 -12.94 -3.13
N PHE A 224 -11.72 -12.09 -2.25
CA PHE A 224 -13.01 -12.31 -1.59
C PHE A 224 -14.16 -11.52 -2.21
N PHE A 225 -13.85 -10.47 -2.95
CA PHE A 225 -14.83 -9.65 -3.68
C PHE A 225 -14.28 -9.20 -5.02
N LYS A 226 -15.14 -9.26 -6.04
CA LYS A 226 -14.87 -8.75 -7.38
C LYS A 226 -16.16 -8.30 -8.06
N TYR A 227 -16.15 -7.14 -8.68
CA TYR A 227 -17.25 -6.72 -9.53
C TYR A 227 -17.40 -7.62 -10.76
N GLY A 228 -18.62 -7.69 -11.30
CA GLY A 228 -18.89 -8.37 -12.58
C GLY A 228 -18.09 -7.71 -13.72
N SER A 229 -17.69 -8.52 -14.70
CA SER A 229 -16.85 -8.05 -15.83
C SER A 229 -17.54 -7.00 -16.72
N SER A 230 -18.86 -6.86 -16.61
CA SER A 230 -19.66 -5.87 -17.35
C SER A 230 -19.95 -4.60 -16.55
N VAL A 231 -19.38 -4.45 -15.34
CA VAL A 231 -19.60 -3.26 -14.50
C VAL A 231 -18.60 -2.18 -14.90
N TYR A 232 -19.11 -0.99 -15.17
CA TYR A 232 -18.31 0.16 -15.58
C TYR A 232 -18.42 1.29 -14.56
N ALA A 233 -17.31 1.95 -14.26
CA ALA A 233 -17.30 3.20 -13.54
C ALA A 233 -17.79 4.31 -14.44
N ASP A 234 -18.82 5.06 -14.01
CA ASP A 234 -19.41 6.14 -14.81
C ASP A 234 -20.05 7.19 -13.90
N GLY A 235 -19.38 8.29 -13.68
CA GLY A 235 -19.79 9.40 -12.85
C GLY A 235 -18.72 9.76 -11.82
N GLU A 236 -19.15 10.31 -10.70
CA GLU A 236 -18.24 10.74 -9.64
C GLU A 236 -17.55 9.56 -8.96
N VAL A 237 -16.26 9.76 -8.68
CA VAL A 237 -15.42 8.91 -7.85
C VAL A 237 -14.78 9.79 -6.81
N TRP A 238 -14.82 9.38 -5.53
CA TRP A 238 -14.11 10.12 -4.48
C TRP A 238 -13.67 9.19 -3.36
N ARG A 239 -12.60 9.57 -2.69
CA ARG A 239 -12.05 8.85 -1.55
C ARG A 239 -11.67 9.81 -0.45
N ILE A 240 -11.80 9.37 0.79
CA ILE A 240 -11.31 10.09 1.97
C ILE A 240 -10.72 9.09 2.96
N THR A 241 -9.54 9.41 3.51
CA THR A 241 -8.83 8.54 4.45
C THR A 241 -8.21 9.35 5.60
N PRO A 242 -8.91 9.49 6.75
CA PRO A 242 -8.29 9.95 7.98
C PRO A 242 -7.28 8.91 8.49
N GLN A 243 -6.16 9.40 9.04
CA GLN A 243 -4.97 8.61 9.36
C GLN A 243 -4.34 9.10 10.65
N ALA A 244 -3.73 8.17 11.41
CA ALA A 244 -2.94 8.50 12.58
C ALA A 244 -1.77 7.51 12.75
N SER A 245 -0.69 7.98 13.34
CA SER A 245 0.40 7.12 13.77
C SER A 245 1.01 7.60 15.08
N TYR A 246 1.64 6.68 15.79
CA TYR A 246 2.42 6.96 16.97
C TYR A 246 3.68 6.09 17.00
N TYR A 247 4.83 6.73 17.15
CA TYR A 247 6.12 6.04 17.28
C TYR A 247 6.91 6.69 18.41
N TYR A 248 7.20 5.93 19.46
CA TYR A 248 7.99 6.41 20.58
C TYR A 248 8.77 5.28 21.25
N GLY A 249 10.10 5.38 21.23
CA GLY A 249 10.96 4.29 21.68
C GLY A 249 10.62 2.98 20.94
N PRO A 250 10.46 1.86 21.64
CA PRO A 250 10.16 0.58 21.01
C PRO A 250 8.69 0.43 20.55
N LEU A 251 7.81 1.39 20.86
CA LEU A 251 6.38 1.33 20.54
C LEU A 251 6.10 1.96 19.17
N GLY A 252 5.32 1.28 18.36
CA GLY A 252 4.75 1.79 17.11
C GLY A 252 3.27 1.48 16.99
N ALA A 253 2.50 2.42 16.44
CA ALA A 253 1.11 2.22 16.10
C ALA A 253 0.75 2.99 14.84
N LEU A 254 -0.19 2.44 14.06
CA LEU A 254 -0.76 3.04 12.87
C LEU A 254 -2.25 2.73 12.83
N ALA A 255 -3.07 3.69 12.44
CA ALA A 255 -4.50 3.52 12.25
C ALA A 255 -4.97 4.32 11.05
N GLU A 256 -5.82 3.72 10.24
CA GLU A 256 -6.46 4.34 9.09
C GLU A 256 -7.92 3.92 8.99
N TYR A 257 -8.72 4.82 8.42
CA TYR A 257 -10.07 4.55 7.96
C TYR A 257 -10.21 5.09 6.55
N VAL A 258 -10.92 4.38 5.66
CA VAL A 258 -11.17 4.83 4.30
C VAL A 258 -12.64 4.68 3.91
N VAL A 259 -13.13 5.65 3.19
CA VAL A 259 -14.36 5.55 2.38
C VAL A 259 -13.96 5.75 0.93
N SER A 260 -14.28 4.78 0.08
CA SER A 260 -14.15 4.88 -1.38
C SER A 260 -15.53 4.79 -2.02
N ALA A 261 -15.91 5.82 -2.76
CA ALA A 261 -17.19 5.91 -3.43
C ALA A 261 -17.02 6.00 -4.95
N VAL A 262 -17.77 5.18 -5.67
CA VAL A 262 -17.74 5.13 -7.14
C VAL A 262 -19.14 5.01 -7.70
N ASN A 263 -19.46 5.80 -8.71
CA ASN A 263 -20.67 5.63 -9.51
C ASN A 263 -20.45 4.54 -10.56
N VAL A 264 -21.31 3.53 -10.57
CA VAL A 264 -21.18 2.37 -11.45
C VAL A 264 -22.44 2.16 -12.31
N ARG A 265 -22.26 1.46 -13.45
CA ARG A 265 -23.32 0.93 -14.32
C ARG A 265 -23.13 -0.58 -14.53
N PRO A 266 -24.22 -1.35 -14.73
CA PRO A 266 -24.14 -2.80 -14.97
C PRO A 266 -23.68 -3.16 -16.38
N SER A 267 -23.51 -2.19 -17.29
CA SER A 267 -22.99 -2.42 -18.65
C SER A 267 -22.37 -1.16 -19.22
N ALA A 268 -21.55 -1.32 -20.27
CA ALA A 268 -20.97 -0.18 -20.99
C ALA A 268 -22.07 0.79 -21.48
N PRO A 269 -21.86 2.11 -21.40
CA PRO A 269 -22.80 3.07 -21.94
C PRO A 269 -22.84 2.95 -23.47
N THR A 270 -24.03 2.67 -24.02
CA THR A 270 -24.28 2.71 -25.46
C THR A 270 -25.14 3.92 -25.76
N ALA A 271 -25.00 4.49 -26.95
CA ALA A 271 -25.73 5.71 -27.34
C ALA A 271 -27.29 5.61 -27.26
N THR A 272 -27.81 4.38 -27.19
CA THR A 272 -29.24 4.09 -27.19
C THR A 272 -29.83 3.66 -25.85
N THR A 273 -29.01 3.34 -24.84
CA THR A 273 -29.52 2.80 -23.55
C THR A 273 -28.68 3.33 -22.39
N ALA A 274 -29.14 4.44 -21.79
CA ALA A 274 -28.55 4.92 -20.54
C ALA A 274 -29.16 4.14 -19.35
N LEU A 275 -28.50 3.08 -18.89
CA LEU A 275 -28.89 2.40 -17.66
C LEU A 275 -28.60 3.32 -16.44
N PRO A 276 -29.42 3.22 -15.38
CA PRO A 276 -29.24 4.08 -14.21
C PRO A 276 -27.88 3.83 -13.55
N LYS A 277 -27.28 4.89 -13.08
CA LYS A 277 -26.05 4.86 -12.27
C LYS A 277 -26.40 4.61 -10.82
N THR A 278 -25.53 3.88 -10.13
CA THR A 278 -25.65 3.66 -8.69
C THR A 278 -24.32 4.04 -8.04
N GLN A 279 -24.36 4.88 -7.02
CA GLN A 279 -23.21 5.16 -6.19
C GLN A 279 -23.05 4.03 -5.17
N LEU A 280 -21.86 3.43 -5.14
CA LEU A 280 -21.44 2.43 -4.18
C LEU A 280 -20.38 3.03 -3.26
N GLU A 281 -20.51 2.82 -1.94
CA GLU A 281 -19.59 3.28 -0.93
C GLU A 281 -18.97 2.10 -0.20
N ASN A 282 -17.71 1.81 -0.49
CA ASN A 282 -16.94 0.80 0.22
C ASN A 282 -16.16 1.45 1.38
N LYS A 283 -16.00 0.75 2.48
CA LYS A 283 -15.37 1.26 3.70
C LYS A 283 -14.41 0.23 4.26
N ALA A 284 -13.26 0.68 4.77
CA ALA A 284 -12.35 -0.17 5.52
C ALA A 284 -11.70 0.62 6.65
N TRP A 285 -11.20 -0.12 7.65
CA TRP A 285 -10.35 0.45 8.70
C TRP A 285 -9.31 -0.56 9.14
N GLU A 286 -8.25 -0.05 9.71
CA GLU A 286 -7.21 -0.82 10.34
C GLU A 286 -6.67 -0.17 11.60
N ILE A 287 -6.13 -1.01 12.49
CA ILE A 287 -5.25 -0.62 13.59
C ILE A 287 -4.13 -1.64 13.65
N THR A 288 -2.90 -1.16 13.48
CA THR A 288 -1.68 -1.96 13.57
C THR A 288 -0.82 -1.45 14.72
N GLY A 289 -0.38 -2.35 15.60
CA GLY A 289 0.53 -2.06 16.70
C GLY A 289 1.83 -2.84 16.56
N SER A 290 2.93 -2.30 17.07
CA SER A 290 4.23 -2.98 17.10
C SER A 290 5.01 -2.66 18.36
N TYR A 291 5.89 -3.59 18.76
CA TYR A 291 6.81 -3.43 19.88
C TYR A 291 8.15 -4.09 19.58
N VAL A 292 9.25 -3.34 19.68
CA VAL A 292 10.61 -3.83 19.44
C VAL A 292 11.16 -4.40 20.75
N LEU A 293 11.21 -5.74 20.84
CA LEU A 293 11.63 -6.44 22.06
C LEU A 293 13.09 -6.19 22.45
N THR A 294 13.94 -5.96 21.47
CA THR A 294 15.37 -5.71 21.66
C THR A 294 15.69 -4.26 22.04
N GLY A 295 14.67 -3.38 22.03
CA GLY A 295 14.75 -2.03 22.57
C GLY A 295 15.23 -0.96 21.60
N GLU A 296 15.33 -1.25 20.31
CA GLU A 296 15.51 -0.25 19.26
C GLU A 296 14.23 0.58 19.09
N ASP A 297 14.35 1.73 18.46
CA ASP A 297 13.21 2.59 18.19
C ASP A 297 12.36 2.02 17.04
N ALA A 298 11.06 1.90 17.28
CA ALA A 298 10.08 1.65 16.24
C ALA A 298 9.95 2.90 15.34
N SER A 299 9.75 2.70 14.05
CA SER A 299 9.61 3.82 13.12
C SER A 299 8.74 3.45 11.93
N TYR A 300 8.12 4.46 11.32
CA TYR A 300 7.40 4.32 10.06
C TYR A 300 8.30 3.83 8.91
N SER A 301 9.60 4.09 9.00
CA SER A 301 10.62 3.65 8.04
C SER A 301 11.25 2.29 8.39
N GLY A 302 10.64 1.51 9.30
CA GLY A 302 11.16 0.22 9.75
C GLY A 302 12.09 0.34 10.95
N VAL A 303 12.63 -0.80 11.40
CA VAL A 303 13.55 -0.89 12.53
C VAL A 303 14.97 -1.07 12.03
N ALA A 304 15.90 -0.30 12.58
CA ALA A 304 17.33 -0.45 12.31
C ALA A 304 18.00 -1.14 13.52
N PRO A 305 18.51 -2.36 13.38
CA PRO A 305 19.20 -3.03 14.47
C PRO A 305 20.43 -2.23 14.89
N ARG A 306 20.68 -2.15 16.21
CA ARG A 306 21.88 -1.50 16.76
C ARG A 306 23.13 -2.25 16.33
N GLU A 307 23.05 -3.58 16.38
CA GLU A 307 24.09 -4.48 15.90
C GLU A 307 23.46 -5.56 15.00
N PRO A 308 24.07 -5.89 13.86
CA PRO A 308 23.57 -6.95 13.02
C PRO A 308 23.70 -8.32 13.72
N PHE A 309 22.89 -9.27 13.28
CA PHE A 309 23.00 -10.65 13.70
C PHE A 309 24.42 -11.18 13.42
N ASN A 310 25.07 -11.68 14.46
CA ASN A 310 26.37 -12.31 14.36
C ASN A 310 26.48 -13.42 15.43
N TRP A 311 26.45 -14.67 14.95
CA TRP A 311 26.51 -15.82 15.82
C TRP A 311 27.78 -15.87 16.67
N ALA A 312 28.94 -15.49 16.09
CA ALA A 312 30.21 -15.53 16.77
C ALA A 312 30.32 -14.53 17.93
N ASN A 313 29.65 -13.40 17.81
CA ASN A 313 29.63 -12.30 18.80
C ASN A 313 28.42 -12.39 19.74
N GLY A 314 27.49 -13.31 19.50
CA GLY A 314 26.25 -13.44 20.27
C GLY A 314 25.26 -12.29 20.07
N THR A 315 25.36 -11.53 18.97
CA THR A 315 24.38 -10.46 18.63
C THR A 315 23.23 -11.03 17.80
N TRP A 316 22.01 -10.54 18.05
CA TRP A 316 20.79 -11.12 17.49
C TRP A 316 20.07 -10.24 16.48
N GLY A 317 20.62 -9.05 16.16
CA GLY A 317 19.87 -8.07 15.39
C GLY A 317 18.72 -7.47 16.20
N ALA A 318 17.63 -7.07 15.54
CA ALA A 318 16.47 -6.52 16.23
C ALA A 318 15.23 -7.40 16.02
N LEU A 319 14.42 -7.58 17.07
CA LEU A 319 13.19 -8.37 17.04
C LEU A 319 11.99 -7.50 17.40
N GLN A 320 11.02 -7.41 16.47
CA GLN A 320 9.78 -6.65 16.62
C GLN A 320 8.58 -7.59 16.61
N LEU A 321 7.67 -7.46 17.57
CA LEU A 321 6.35 -8.07 17.52
C LEU A 321 5.36 -7.13 16.87
N VAL A 322 4.39 -7.68 16.14
CA VAL A 322 3.34 -6.94 15.45
C VAL A 322 1.98 -7.56 15.67
N GLY A 323 0.95 -6.72 15.74
CA GLY A 323 -0.45 -7.12 15.85
C GLY A 323 -1.33 -6.19 15.04
N ARG A 324 -2.39 -6.74 14.40
CA ARG A 324 -3.30 -5.98 13.53
C ARG A 324 -4.75 -6.43 13.68
N LEU A 325 -5.65 -5.45 13.58
CA LEU A 325 -7.09 -5.63 13.41
C LEU A 325 -7.53 -4.83 12.21
N GLU A 326 -8.39 -5.40 11.36
CA GLU A 326 -8.90 -4.74 10.17
C GLU A 326 -10.29 -5.26 9.78
N ASP A 327 -11.04 -4.41 9.08
CA ASP A 327 -12.40 -4.71 8.60
C ASP A 327 -12.60 -3.99 7.25
N VAL A 328 -13.27 -4.65 6.32
CA VAL A 328 -13.71 -4.05 5.06
C VAL A 328 -15.17 -4.39 4.79
N ARG A 329 -15.92 -3.40 4.34
CA ARG A 329 -17.33 -3.52 4.00
C ARG A 329 -17.59 -2.95 2.62
N ILE A 330 -18.13 -3.81 1.77
CA ILE A 330 -18.59 -3.45 0.43
C ILE A 330 -20.05 -3.02 0.54
N ASP A 331 -20.41 -1.96 -0.19
CA ASP A 331 -21.78 -1.46 -0.20
C ASP A 331 -22.77 -2.59 -0.56
N PRO A 332 -23.78 -2.87 0.28
CA PRO A 332 -24.80 -3.88 -0.02
C PRO A 332 -25.52 -3.66 -1.36
N LYS A 333 -25.60 -2.43 -1.84
CA LYS A 333 -26.17 -2.09 -3.15
C LYS A 333 -25.38 -2.70 -4.33
N ALA A 334 -24.14 -3.17 -4.10
CA ALA A 334 -23.39 -3.92 -5.11
C ALA A 334 -24.10 -5.20 -5.53
N PHE A 335 -24.96 -5.76 -4.66
CA PHE A 335 -25.60 -7.05 -4.86
C PHE A 335 -27.09 -6.96 -5.19
N PRO A 336 -27.63 -7.80 -6.06
CA PRO A 336 -26.91 -8.77 -6.92
C PRO A 336 -26.45 -8.16 -8.25
N THR A 337 -26.72 -6.89 -8.51
CA THR A 337 -26.61 -6.26 -9.84
C THR A 337 -25.17 -6.12 -10.32
N PHE A 338 -24.26 -5.73 -9.43
CA PHE A 338 -22.86 -5.45 -9.77
C PHE A 338 -21.90 -6.54 -9.30
N ALA A 339 -22.35 -7.41 -8.38
CA ALA A 339 -21.59 -8.55 -7.87
C ALA A 339 -22.53 -9.71 -7.51
N ALA A 340 -22.12 -10.93 -7.80
CA ALA A 340 -22.92 -12.11 -7.51
C ALA A 340 -22.72 -12.57 -6.05
N PHE A 341 -23.81 -12.82 -5.32
CA PHE A 341 -23.75 -13.38 -3.96
C PHE A 341 -23.01 -14.71 -3.87
N ALA A 342 -23.08 -15.52 -4.94
CA ALA A 342 -22.51 -16.86 -4.94
C ALA A 342 -20.96 -16.88 -4.90
N THR A 343 -20.32 -15.81 -5.32
CA THR A 343 -18.86 -15.75 -5.48
C THR A 343 -18.20 -14.58 -4.74
N ASN A 344 -18.96 -13.82 -3.97
CA ASN A 344 -18.44 -12.62 -3.29
C ASN A 344 -18.95 -12.49 -1.86
N ALA A 345 -18.07 -12.14 -0.96
CA ALA A 345 -18.41 -11.64 0.36
C ALA A 345 -18.49 -10.11 0.32
N ASN A 346 -19.41 -9.52 1.08
CA ASN A 346 -19.47 -8.07 1.22
C ASN A 346 -18.82 -7.55 2.50
N GLU A 347 -18.37 -8.44 3.36
CA GLU A 347 -17.62 -8.10 4.57
C GLU A 347 -16.47 -9.10 4.75
N ALA A 348 -15.28 -8.57 5.05
CA ALA A 348 -14.16 -9.36 5.53
C ALA A 348 -13.58 -8.68 6.76
N ARG A 349 -13.40 -9.45 7.83
CA ARG A 349 -12.81 -9.00 9.08
C ARG A 349 -11.63 -9.88 9.41
N ALA A 350 -10.47 -9.25 9.64
CA ALA A 350 -9.25 -9.98 9.92
C ALA A 350 -8.56 -9.51 11.20
N TRP A 351 -7.80 -10.42 11.79
CA TRP A 351 -6.78 -10.12 12.77
C TRP A 351 -5.51 -10.86 12.43
N GLY A 352 -4.39 -10.27 12.80
CA GLY A 352 -3.08 -10.86 12.58
C GLY A 352 -2.15 -10.62 13.76
N ALA A 353 -1.22 -11.56 13.97
CA ALA A 353 -0.10 -11.42 14.88
C ALA A 353 1.15 -12.00 14.23
N GLY A 354 2.29 -11.35 14.44
CA GLY A 354 3.51 -11.79 13.80
C GLY A 354 4.75 -11.20 14.44
N PHE A 355 5.88 -11.46 13.81
CA PHE A 355 7.14 -10.85 14.19
C PHE A 355 7.99 -10.51 12.97
N ASN A 356 8.84 -9.50 13.13
CA ASN A 356 9.89 -9.12 12.20
C ASN A 356 11.25 -9.29 12.90
N TRP A 357 12.11 -10.11 12.33
CA TRP A 357 13.48 -10.26 12.78
C TRP A 357 14.43 -9.59 11.78
N TYR A 358 14.95 -8.45 12.17
CA TYR A 358 15.92 -7.67 11.40
C TYR A 358 17.31 -8.20 11.68
N LEU A 359 17.79 -9.11 10.83
CA LEU A 359 19.13 -9.67 10.92
C LEU A 359 20.22 -8.63 10.67
N SER A 360 19.96 -7.71 9.75
CA SER A 360 20.75 -6.52 9.49
C SER A 360 19.82 -5.40 8.98
N ARG A 361 20.35 -4.27 8.60
CA ARG A 361 19.56 -3.22 7.93
C ARG A 361 19.02 -3.67 6.57
N ALA A 362 19.73 -4.61 5.92
CA ALA A 362 19.39 -5.10 4.59
C ALA A 362 18.55 -6.38 4.61
N VAL A 363 18.63 -7.21 5.67
CA VAL A 363 18.00 -8.54 5.70
C VAL A 363 16.99 -8.64 6.83
N ARG A 364 15.74 -8.99 6.47
CA ARG A 364 14.63 -9.21 7.40
C ARG A 364 13.95 -10.55 7.14
N LEU A 365 13.66 -11.27 8.22
CA LEU A 365 12.72 -12.40 8.25
C LEU A 365 11.44 -11.94 8.93
N SER A 366 10.31 -12.14 8.29
CA SER A 366 8.98 -11.83 8.84
C SER A 366 8.13 -13.10 8.87
N GLN A 367 7.30 -13.25 9.90
CA GLN A 367 6.32 -14.31 9.96
C GLN A 367 5.03 -13.76 10.55
N ASP A 368 3.91 -13.95 9.82
CA ASP A 368 2.58 -13.47 10.17
C ASP A 368 1.61 -14.64 10.21
N PHE A 369 0.89 -14.77 11.31
CA PHE A 369 -0.31 -15.59 11.41
C PHE A 369 -1.52 -14.69 11.25
N LEU A 370 -2.42 -15.04 10.34
CA LEU A 370 -3.53 -14.22 9.89
C LEU A 370 -4.82 -15.05 9.89
N GLN A 371 -5.90 -14.48 10.39
CA GLN A 371 -7.21 -15.08 10.31
C GLN A 371 -8.23 -14.07 9.79
N THR A 372 -8.88 -14.42 8.67
CA THR A 372 -9.95 -13.63 8.05
C THR A 372 -11.26 -14.38 8.12
N ARG A 373 -12.34 -13.69 8.48
CA ARG A 373 -13.72 -14.18 8.45
C ARG A 373 -14.50 -13.40 7.41
N PHE A 374 -15.31 -14.13 6.64
CA PHE A 374 -16.13 -13.54 5.58
C PHE A 374 -17.60 -13.64 5.91
N SER A 375 -18.38 -12.63 5.49
CA SER A 375 -19.83 -12.67 5.53
C SER A 375 -20.45 -11.99 4.31
N THR A 376 -21.70 -12.31 4.03
CA THR A 376 -22.49 -11.65 3.01
C THR A 376 -23.80 -11.17 3.62
N ASN A 377 -23.93 -9.82 3.80
CA ASN A 377 -25.06 -9.19 4.50
C ASN A 377 -25.34 -9.82 5.89
N GLY A 378 -24.29 -10.09 6.65
CA GLY A 378 -24.38 -10.73 7.96
C GLY A 378 -24.68 -12.24 7.91
N ARG A 379 -24.70 -12.85 6.74
CA ARG A 379 -24.85 -14.27 6.53
C ARG A 379 -23.52 -14.88 6.07
N LEU A 380 -23.30 -16.13 6.44
CA LEU A 380 -22.15 -16.86 5.92
C LEU A 380 -22.37 -17.18 4.43
N PRO A 381 -21.34 -17.12 3.59
CA PRO A 381 -21.43 -17.54 2.20
C PRO A 381 -21.94 -18.98 2.09
N THR A 382 -22.86 -19.24 1.15
CA THR A 382 -23.55 -20.53 1.04
C THR A 382 -22.91 -21.51 0.06
N THR A 383 -21.86 -21.08 -0.64
CA THR A 383 -21.21 -21.91 -1.68
C THR A 383 -19.79 -22.30 -1.27
N GLN A 384 -19.36 -23.48 -1.71
CA GLN A 384 -17.99 -24.00 -1.47
C GLN A 384 -16.87 -23.14 -2.09
N ILE A 385 -17.20 -22.16 -2.91
CA ILE A 385 -16.24 -21.28 -3.57
C ILE A 385 -15.78 -20.15 -2.64
N LEU A 386 -16.60 -19.79 -1.63
CA LEU A 386 -16.25 -18.81 -0.62
C LEU A 386 -16.07 -19.50 0.71
N LEU A 387 -14.86 -19.43 1.20
CA LEU A 387 -14.53 -19.88 2.54
C LEU A 387 -15.27 -19.02 3.57
N HIS A 388 -15.72 -19.65 4.66
CA HIS A 388 -16.21 -18.92 5.83
C HIS A 388 -15.07 -18.21 6.53
N ASN A 389 -13.89 -18.83 6.50
CA ASN A 389 -12.66 -18.34 7.12
C ASN A 389 -11.47 -18.63 6.22
N GLU A 390 -10.48 -17.76 6.28
CA GLU A 390 -9.12 -18.01 5.81
C GLU A 390 -8.19 -17.95 7.01
N THR A 391 -7.36 -18.96 7.18
CA THR A 391 -6.27 -18.96 8.15
C THR A 391 -4.97 -19.16 7.38
N ALA A 392 -4.05 -18.23 7.49
CA ALA A 392 -2.79 -18.24 6.77
C ALA A 392 -1.60 -18.03 7.70
N LEU A 393 -0.51 -18.72 7.43
CA LEU A 393 0.83 -18.42 7.94
C LEU A 393 1.67 -17.97 6.76
N ILE A 394 2.18 -16.75 6.83
CA ILE A 394 3.01 -16.18 5.78
C ILE A 394 4.40 -15.93 6.34
N THR A 395 5.41 -16.50 5.69
CA THR A 395 6.82 -16.25 6.04
C THR A 395 7.49 -15.53 4.87
N ARG A 396 8.18 -14.46 5.15
CA ARG A 396 8.94 -13.68 4.14
C ARG A 396 10.39 -13.58 4.51
N VAL A 397 11.26 -13.86 3.54
CA VAL A 397 12.67 -13.44 3.57
C VAL A 397 12.81 -12.24 2.65
N GLN A 398 13.35 -11.16 3.17
CA GLN A 398 13.54 -9.91 2.45
C GLN A 398 14.99 -9.50 2.44
N LEU A 399 15.46 -9.07 1.27
CA LEU A 399 16.69 -8.32 1.06
C LEU A 399 16.33 -6.94 0.51
N SER A 400 16.78 -5.87 1.16
CA SER A 400 16.60 -4.51 0.66
C SER A 400 17.81 -3.63 0.99
N PHE A 401 18.34 -2.97 0.03
CA PHE A 401 19.51 -2.10 0.17
C PHE A 401 19.47 -0.98 -0.88
#